data_950e682eed40ed283ee71d2f4f13f142
#
_entry.id   950e682eed40ed283ee71d2f4f13f142
#
_cell.length_a   1.000
_cell.length_b   1.000
_cell.length_c   1.000
_cell.angle_alpha   90.00
_cell.angle_beta   90.00
_cell.angle_gamma   90.00
#
_symmetry.space_group_name_H-M   'P 1'
#
loop_
_entity.id
_entity.type
_entity.pdbx_description
1 polymer ?
#
loop_
_entity_poly.entity_id
_entity_poly.type
_entity_poly.pdbx_seq_one_letter_code
_entity_poly.pdbx_strand_id
1 'polypeptide(L)'
;MRSRYGCYAEYHTSLDDLSLVTPAGLTGGFMALHRAIECLERDERCEITVLGEPQLGKRGLYPDLSTRYSGWQVREMMNLLAYSDGKLTLFEIAETIGAPFWRVEPLARMLLEAGLLRRLSPQPDYSITR
;
A
#
# COMPACT_ATOMS: atom_id res chain seq x y z
N MET A 1 20.71 4.09 2.61
CA MET A 1 21.76 3.81 1.60
C MET A 1 21.19 2.83 0.59
N ARG A 2 21.41 3.05 -0.72
CA ARG A 2 20.85 2.20 -1.79
C ARG A 2 21.78 1.06 -2.21
N SER A 3 23.05 1.17 -1.90
CA SER A 3 24.06 0.16 -2.21
C SER A 3 24.59 -0.48 -0.93
N ARG A 4 24.87 -1.78 -1.00
CA ARG A 4 25.46 -2.50 0.11
C ARG A 4 26.89 -2.02 0.34
N TYR A 5 27.30 -1.89 1.60
CA TYR A 5 28.68 -1.57 1.98
C TYR A 5 29.66 -2.53 1.30
N GLY A 6 30.75 -1.99 0.78
CA GLY A 6 31.80 -2.77 0.13
C GLY A 6 31.47 -3.31 -1.27
N CYS A 7 30.29 -2.97 -1.84
CA CYS A 7 29.87 -3.45 -3.15
C CYS A 7 30.03 -2.43 -4.28
N TYR A 8 30.64 -1.28 -4.01
CA TYR A 8 30.97 -0.26 -4.99
C TYR A 8 32.41 0.23 -4.79
N ALA A 9 33.09 0.57 -5.88
CA ALA A 9 34.55 0.81 -5.91
C ALA A 9 34.96 2.06 -5.09
N GLU A 10 34.08 3.03 -4.98
CA GLU A 10 34.30 4.30 -4.29
C GLU A 10 34.22 4.17 -2.77
N TYR A 11 33.71 3.04 -2.23
CA TYR A 11 33.52 2.84 -0.81
C TYR A 11 34.81 3.03 0.00
N HIS A 12 34.79 3.88 1.00
CA HIS A 12 35.94 4.25 1.85
C HIS A 12 37.13 4.85 1.08
N THR A 13 36.89 5.49 -0.06
CA THR A 13 37.91 6.21 -0.84
C THR A 13 37.53 7.71 -0.95
N SER A 14 38.49 8.51 -1.43
CA SER A 14 38.22 9.94 -1.73
C SER A 14 37.28 10.15 -2.94
N LEU A 15 36.90 9.09 -3.63
CA LEU A 15 35.95 9.10 -4.75
C LEU A 15 34.49 8.95 -4.26
N ASP A 16 34.25 8.70 -2.96
CA ASP A 16 32.92 8.72 -2.35
C ASP A 16 32.50 10.17 -2.09
N ASP A 17 32.28 10.90 -3.16
CA ASP A 17 31.99 12.32 -3.21
C ASP A 17 30.59 12.63 -3.78
N LEU A 18 30.33 13.90 -4.09
CA LEU A 18 29.03 14.34 -4.63
C LEU A 18 28.75 13.89 -6.07
N SER A 19 29.71 13.30 -6.77
CA SER A 19 29.44 12.66 -8.06
C SER A 19 28.76 11.31 -7.88
N LEU A 20 29.04 10.61 -6.78
CA LEU A 20 28.41 9.37 -6.38
C LEU A 20 27.12 9.62 -5.57
N VAL A 21 27.18 10.54 -4.59
CA VAL A 21 26.05 10.91 -3.73
C VAL A 21 25.20 11.97 -4.44
N THR A 22 24.26 11.51 -5.26
CA THR A 22 23.41 12.39 -6.06
C THR A 22 22.09 12.74 -5.36
N PRO A 23 21.45 13.88 -5.70
CA PRO A 23 20.10 14.21 -5.21
C PRO A 23 19.08 13.10 -5.52
N ALA A 24 19.14 12.49 -6.69
CA ALA A 24 18.29 11.38 -7.08
C ALA A 24 18.51 10.12 -6.20
N GLY A 25 19.78 9.84 -5.84
CA GLY A 25 20.14 8.77 -4.92
C GLY A 25 19.57 8.98 -3.52
N LEU A 26 19.71 10.19 -2.97
CA LEU A 26 19.18 10.58 -1.67
C LEU A 26 17.65 10.55 -1.65
N THR A 27 17.00 11.15 -2.65
CA THR A 27 15.54 11.11 -2.79
C THR A 27 15.02 9.69 -2.88
N GLY A 28 15.67 8.83 -3.65
CA GLY A 28 15.26 7.42 -3.75
C GLY A 28 15.37 6.66 -2.42
N GLY A 29 16.41 6.93 -1.63
CA GLY A 29 16.56 6.37 -0.28
C GLY A 29 15.48 6.90 0.68
N PHE A 30 15.25 8.20 0.68
CA PHE A 30 14.20 8.85 1.46
C PHE A 30 12.81 8.28 1.12
N MET A 31 12.46 8.20 -0.15
CA MET A 31 11.16 7.68 -0.59
C MET A 31 10.93 6.21 -0.21
N ALA A 32 12.00 5.39 -0.23
CA ALA A 32 11.88 4.01 0.22
C ALA A 32 11.55 3.91 1.71
N LEU A 33 12.23 4.68 2.55
CA LEU A 33 11.96 4.73 3.99
C LEU A 33 10.59 5.34 4.29
N HIS A 34 10.25 6.44 3.63
CA HIS A 34 8.96 7.10 3.78
C HIS A 34 7.80 6.14 3.50
N ARG A 35 7.86 5.41 2.37
CA ARG A 35 6.83 4.42 2.02
C ARG A 35 6.77 3.25 2.99
N ALA A 36 7.90 2.80 3.51
CA ALA A 36 7.91 1.75 4.53
C ALA A 36 7.20 2.21 5.81
N ILE A 37 7.45 3.44 6.26
CA ILE A 37 6.77 4.04 7.41
C ILE A 37 5.27 4.21 7.12
N GLU A 38 4.90 4.73 5.95
CA GLU A 38 3.48 4.84 5.56
C GLU A 38 2.77 3.48 5.57
N CYS A 39 3.42 2.42 5.11
CA CYS A 39 2.85 1.06 5.20
C CYS A 39 2.57 0.67 6.65
N LEU A 40 3.52 0.89 7.56
CA LEU A 40 3.37 0.55 8.98
C LEU A 40 2.31 1.38 9.69
N GLU A 41 2.21 2.68 9.37
CA GLU A 41 1.27 3.60 10.03
C GLU A 41 -0.16 3.48 9.52
N ARG A 42 -0.32 3.09 8.24
CA ARG A 42 -1.64 3.03 7.59
C ARG A 42 -2.13 1.61 7.36
N ASP A 43 -1.36 0.61 7.80
CA ASP A 43 -1.81 -0.77 7.74
C ASP A 43 -2.89 -1.01 8.78
N GLU A 44 -4.05 -1.40 8.32
CA GLU A 44 -5.22 -1.63 9.16
C GLU A 44 -6.02 -2.84 8.65
N ARG A 45 -6.85 -3.40 9.53
CA ARG A 45 -7.80 -4.44 9.12
C ARG A 45 -9.15 -3.80 8.84
N CYS A 46 -9.70 -4.17 7.71
CA CYS A 46 -11.03 -3.73 7.29
C CYS A 46 -11.93 -4.93 7.04
N GLU A 47 -13.22 -4.72 7.21
CA GLU A 47 -14.24 -5.70 6.92
C GLU A 47 -15.30 -5.10 5.99
N ILE A 48 -15.73 -5.89 5.01
CA ILE A 48 -16.81 -5.51 4.10
C ILE A 48 -18.13 -5.39 4.84
N THR A 49 -18.91 -4.36 4.52
CA THR A 49 -20.19 -4.06 5.18
C THR A 49 -21.39 -4.65 4.45
N VAL A 50 -21.23 -5.13 3.23
CA VAL A 50 -22.31 -5.65 2.38
C VAL A 50 -22.07 -7.12 2.07
N LEU A 51 -23.13 -7.91 2.13
CA LEU A 51 -23.11 -9.32 1.71
C LEU A 51 -23.48 -9.37 0.23
N GLY A 52 -22.52 -9.66 -0.62
CA GLY A 52 -22.70 -9.76 -2.07
C GLY A 52 -22.01 -8.63 -2.84
N GLU A 53 -22.27 -8.55 -4.15
CA GLU A 53 -21.62 -7.60 -5.03
C GLU A 53 -22.04 -6.17 -4.72
N PRO A 54 -21.09 -5.28 -4.35
CA PRO A 54 -21.38 -3.87 -4.12
C PRO A 54 -21.66 -3.17 -5.45
N GLN A 55 -22.76 -2.41 -5.52
CA GLN A 55 -23.06 -1.61 -6.70
C GLN A 55 -22.20 -0.35 -6.71
N LEU A 56 -20.96 -0.45 -7.16
CA LEU A 56 -19.99 0.64 -7.18
C LEU A 56 -20.50 1.87 -7.94
N GLY A 57 -21.25 1.66 -9.04
CA GLY A 57 -21.81 2.74 -9.84
C GLY A 57 -22.80 3.62 -9.08
N LYS A 58 -23.65 3.04 -8.24
CA LYS A 58 -24.61 3.82 -7.42
C LYS A 58 -23.92 4.65 -6.32
N ARG A 59 -22.65 4.37 -6.05
CA ARG A 59 -21.83 5.02 -5.01
C ARG A 59 -20.80 5.99 -5.61
N GLY A 60 -20.87 6.24 -6.93
CA GLY A 60 -19.91 7.14 -7.60
C GLY A 60 -18.48 6.62 -7.62
N LEU A 61 -18.26 5.31 -7.44
CA LEU A 61 -16.94 4.71 -7.35
C LEU A 61 -16.40 4.21 -8.71
N TYR A 62 -17.18 4.35 -9.78
CA TYR A 62 -16.66 4.16 -11.12
C TYR A 62 -15.96 5.44 -11.59
N PRO A 63 -14.77 5.34 -12.21
CA PRO A 63 -14.15 6.48 -12.86
C PRO A 63 -15.09 7.05 -13.93
N ASP A 64 -15.32 8.36 -13.92
CA ASP A 64 -16.22 9.05 -14.86
C ASP A 64 -15.79 8.97 -16.33
N LEU A 65 -14.56 8.56 -16.58
CA LEU A 65 -14.02 8.38 -17.93
C LEU A 65 -13.56 6.94 -18.11
N SER A 66 -14.14 6.25 -19.09
CA SER A 66 -13.71 4.93 -19.55
C SER A 66 -12.34 5.02 -20.22
N THR A 67 -11.29 5.25 -19.45
CA THR A 67 -9.91 5.20 -19.91
C THR A 67 -9.35 3.79 -19.73
N ARG A 68 -8.31 3.45 -20.50
CA ARG A 68 -7.59 2.16 -20.39
C ARG A 68 -7.09 1.89 -18.97
N TYR A 69 -6.98 2.93 -18.14
CA TYR A 69 -6.53 2.89 -16.76
C TYR A 69 -7.65 2.63 -15.74
N SER A 70 -8.92 2.76 -16.10
CA SER A 70 -10.04 2.55 -15.18
C SER A 70 -10.31 1.07 -14.88
N GLY A 71 -10.00 0.17 -15.80
CA GLY A 71 -10.26 -1.26 -15.66
C GLY A 71 -9.41 -1.95 -14.56
N TRP A 72 -8.15 -1.54 -14.38
CA TRP A 72 -7.31 -2.10 -13.32
C TRP A 72 -7.74 -1.60 -11.93
N GLN A 73 -8.15 -0.33 -11.81
CA GLN A 73 -8.59 0.27 -10.55
C GLN A 73 -9.86 -0.42 -10.03
N VAL A 74 -10.85 -0.64 -10.89
CA VAL A 74 -12.07 -1.37 -10.53
C VAL A 74 -11.74 -2.80 -10.10
N ARG A 75 -10.85 -3.48 -10.84
CA ARG A 75 -10.43 -4.84 -10.48
C ARG A 75 -9.74 -4.90 -9.13
N GLU A 76 -8.84 -3.96 -8.84
CA GLU A 76 -8.17 -3.89 -7.53
C GLU A 76 -9.16 -3.58 -6.41
N MET A 77 -10.10 -2.67 -6.65
CA MET A 77 -11.16 -2.35 -5.69
C MET A 77 -12.05 -3.56 -5.39
N MET A 78 -12.45 -4.32 -6.41
CA MET A 78 -13.22 -5.55 -6.24
C MET A 78 -12.42 -6.65 -5.52
N ASN A 79 -11.13 -6.80 -5.87
CA ASN A 79 -10.25 -7.72 -5.17
C ASN A 79 -10.08 -7.33 -3.69
N LEU A 80 -9.86 -6.03 -3.42
CA LEU A 80 -9.75 -5.52 -2.06
C LEU A 80 -11.01 -5.85 -1.24
N LEU A 81 -12.18 -5.60 -1.78
CA LEU A 81 -13.45 -5.95 -1.13
C LEU A 81 -13.59 -7.46 -0.89
N ALA A 82 -13.19 -8.28 -1.85
CA ALA A 82 -13.28 -9.75 -1.75
C ALA A 82 -12.39 -10.33 -0.63
N TYR A 83 -11.23 -9.70 -0.38
CA TYR A 83 -10.30 -10.14 0.68
C TYR A 83 -10.51 -9.42 2.02
N SER A 84 -11.39 -8.41 2.07
CA SER A 84 -11.68 -7.65 3.31
C SER A 84 -12.71 -8.39 4.18
N ASP A 85 -12.33 -9.55 4.69
CA ASP A 85 -13.14 -10.36 5.61
C ASP A 85 -12.76 -10.14 7.10
N GLY A 86 -11.91 -9.16 7.36
CA GLY A 86 -11.42 -8.82 8.71
C GLY A 86 -10.22 -9.63 9.19
N LYS A 87 -9.75 -10.62 8.43
CA LYS A 87 -8.60 -11.46 8.83
C LYS A 87 -7.27 -10.87 8.40
N LEU A 88 -7.18 -10.40 7.16
CA LEU A 88 -5.99 -9.82 6.57
C LEU A 88 -5.93 -8.32 6.81
N THR A 89 -4.71 -7.79 6.96
CA THR A 89 -4.44 -6.36 6.92
C THR A 89 -4.44 -5.84 5.48
N LEU A 90 -4.53 -4.54 5.28
CA LEU A 90 -4.44 -3.95 3.93
C LEU A 90 -3.12 -4.29 3.24
N PHE A 91 -2.04 -4.39 4.00
CA PHE A 91 -0.73 -4.79 3.46
C PHE A 91 -0.74 -6.24 2.98
N GLU A 92 -1.28 -7.17 3.79
CA GLU A 92 -1.41 -8.59 3.43
C GLU A 92 -2.34 -8.78 2.22
N ILE A 93 -3.42 -7.99 2.13
CA ILE A 93 -4.30 -7.98 0.96
C ILE A 93 -3.54 -7.47 -0.27
N ALA A 94 -2.76 -6.38 -0.13
CA ALA A 94 -1.96 -5.83 -1.22
C ALA A 94 -0.98 -6.87 -1.79
N GLU A 95 -0.29 -7.61 -0.92
CA GLU A 95 0.57 -8.73 -1.33
C GLU A 95 -0.22 -9.83 -2.04
N THR A 96 -1.38 -10.22 -1.48
CA THR A 96 -2.23 -11.29 -2.04
C THR A 96 -2.71 -10.97 -3.45
N ILE A 97 -3.11 -9.71 -3.71
CA ILE A 97 -3.60 -9.29 -5.02
C ILE A 97 -2.49 -8.85 -5.98
N GLY A 98 -1.23 -8.85 -5.53
CA GLY A 98 -0.07 -8.44 -6.32
C GLY A 98 -0.04 -6.95 -6.66
N ALA A 99 -0.60 -6.11 -5.79
CA ALA A 99 -0.64 -4.66 -5.95
C ALA A 99 0.21 -3.98 -4.87
N PRO A 100 0.93 -2.89 -5.18
CA PRO A 100 1.69 -2.18 -4.15
C PRO A 100 0.76 -1.48 -3.16
N PHE A 101 1.14 -1.49 -1.87
CA PHE A 101 0.34 -0.92 -0.77
C PHE A 101 -0.14 0.51 -1.04
N TRP A 102 0.73 1.39 -1.55
CA TRP A 102 0.39 2.78 -1.89
C TRP A 102 -0.64 2.95 -3.02
N ARG A 103 -1.05 1.87 -3.65
CA ARG A 103 -2.17 1.81 -4.59
C ARG A 103 -3.43 1.28 -3.93
N VAL A 104 -3.30 0.34 -3.02
CA VAL A 104 -4.40 -0.31 -2.30
C VAL A 104 -4.97 0.59 -1.20
N GLU A 105 -4.11 1.26 -0.44
CA GLU A 105 -4.53 2.12 0.67
C GLU A 105 -5.48 3.27 0.25
N PRO A 106 -5.23 4.02 -0.84
CA PRO A 106 -6.18 5.02 -1.30
C PRO A 106 -7.53 4.42 -1.73
N LEU A 107 -7.53 3.22 -2.31
CA LEU A 107 -8.78 2.52 -2.65
C LEU A 107 -9.54 2.10 -1.41
N ALA A 108 -8.85 1.59 -0.39
CA ALA A 108 -9.46 1.26 0.89
C ALA A 108 -10.12 2.48 1.53
N ARG A 109 -9.45 3.64 1.49
CA ARG A 109 -9.99 4.90 2.01
C ARG A 109 -11.26 5.31 1.28
N MET A 110 -11.28 5.25 -0.06
CA MET A 110 -12.48 5.52 -0.86
C MET A 110 -13.64 4.58 -0.48
N LEU A 111 -13.35 3.29 -0.25
CA LEU A 111 -14.35 2.30 0.13
C LEU A 111 -14.86 2.51 1.57
N LEU A 112 -14.01 2.95 2.50
CA LEU A 112 -14.39 3.37 3.85
C LEU A 112 -15.32 4.58 3.82
N GLU A 113 -14.98 5.60 3.05
CA GLU A 113 -15.79 6.81 2.86
C GLU A 113 -17.16 6.50 2.23
N ALA A 114 -17.17 5.55 1.28
CA ALA A 114 -18.42 5.06 0.66
C ALA A 114 -19.22 4.11 1.56
N GLY A 115 -18.72 3.78 2.76
CA GLY A 115 -19.38 2.87 3.70
C GLY A 115 -19.43 1.41 3.23
N LEU A 116 -18.54 1.01 2.30
CA LEU A 116 -18.41 -0.37 1.83
C LEU A 116 -17.44 -1.19 2.66
N LEU A 117 -16.52 -0.52 3.34
CA LEU A 117 -15.65 -1.09 4.35
C LEU A 117 -15.89 -0.44 5.70
N ARG A 118 -15.58 -1.15 6.76
CA ARG A 118 -15.44 -0.61 8.13
C ARG A 118 -14.09 -1.00 8.71
N ARG A 119 -13.51 -0.12 9.51
CA ARG A 119 -12.29 -0.42 10.25
C ARG A 119 -12.58 -1.37 11.39
N LEU A 120 -11.71 -2.34 11.58
CA LEU A 120 -11.70 -3.14 12.80
C LEU A 120 -10.72 -2.50 13.77
N SER A 121 -11.14 -2.38 15.04
CA SER A 121 -10.23 -1.95 16.09
C SER A 121 -9.02 -2.88 16.12
N PRO A 122 -7.78 -2.36 16.33
CA PRO A 122 -6.62 -3.20 16.52
C PRO A 122 -6.92 -4.19 17.65
N GLN A 123 -6.92 -5.48 17.37
CA GLN A 123 -6.86 -6.47 18.45
C GLN A 123 -5.46 -6.35 19.04
N PRO A 124 -5.33 -6.09 20.36
CA PRO A 124 -4.03 -6.15 20.99
C PRO A 124 -3.58 -7.61 20.96
N ASP A 125 -2.71 -7.91 20.00
CA ASP A 125 -2.06 -9.22 19.95
C ASP A 125 -0.93 -9.24 20.99
N TYR A 126 -1.26 -9.64 22.21
CA TYR A 126 -0.31 -9.85 23.30
C TYR A 126 0.35 -11.23 23.24
N SER A 127 0.30 -11.94 22.15
CA SER A 127 1.01 -13.21 21.99
C SER A 127 2.50 -12.99 21.69
N ILE A 128 3.22 -12.27 22.56
CA ILE A 128 4.67 -12.44 22.65
C ILE A 128 4.89 -13.71 23.48
N THR A 129 4.78 -14.84 22.83
CA THR A 129 5.30 -16.09 23.39
C THR A 129 6.82 -16.02 23.33
N ARG A 130 7.45 -15.91 24.50
CA ARG A 130 8.90 -16.04 24.70
C ARG A 130 9.35 -17.47 24.37
#